data_c2c9f94619822ae54186988c66eba699
#
_entry.id   c2c9f94619822ae54186988c66eba699
#
_cell.length_a   1.000
_cell.length_b   1.000
_cell.length_c   1.000
_cell.angle_alpha   90.00
_cell.angle_beta   90.00
_cell.angle_gamma   90.00
#
_symmetry.space_group_name_H-M   'P 1'
#
loop_
_entity.id
_entity.type
_entity.pdbx_description
1 polymer ?
#
loop_
_entity_poly.entity_id
_entity_poly.type
_entity_poly.pdbx_seq_one_letter_code
_entity_poly.pdbx_strand_id
1 'polypeptide(L)'
;MTVPSTDRPLHVVLAGGGTAGHISPMLAIARALQSPAPGPDGAAPASAVCTMVGTASGMETRLVPEAGFELDTIERVPFPRRPSMDVLRFPGRFRTAVEQAKQILRRREADVLVGVGGYVATPMYLAARSLRIPTVVHEANARPGLANRLGARSAARVAVALKQTPLTGAEWVGMPMRREVSALDRTAARAEAAAELGLDPARTTVVVTGGSSGALSVNRTVQGALDDLLGAGLQVLHLTGRGKEVRDAAGGRVVREGYHQREYLDRMEQAYAVADLIVARSGAGTVCEVAAVGLPAVFVPLPIGNGEQALNAKQVVADGGALLVRDAAFGPEWIRRELIPLASSPERLSAMAAASASHGVRDADQKMARLTREAAAEGARR
;
A
#
# COMPACT_ATOMS: atom_id res chain seq x y z
N MET A 1 24.37 29.06 11.34
CA MET A 1 23.53 29.78 10.35
C MET A 1 22.08 29.46 10.66
N THR A 2 21.38 30.39 11.27
CA THR A 2 19.95 30.28 11.62
C THR A 2 19.12 30.20 10.34
N VAL A 3 18.38 29.10 10.18
CA VAL A 3 17.35 28.97 9.15
C VAL A 3 16.31 30.08 9.40
N PRO A 4 15.91 30.89 8.40
CA PRO A 4 14.84 31.84 8.61
C PRO A 4 13.57 31.03 8.96
N SER A 5 13.05 31.22 10.16
CA SER A 5 11.74 30.74 10.55
C SER A 5 10.72 31.51 9.70
N THR A 6 10.19 30.89 8.68
CA THR A 6 8.97 31.41 8.05
C THR A 6 7.85 31.11 9.02
N ASP A 7 7.20 32.15 9.54
CA ASP A 7 6.07 32.09 10.51
C ASP A 7 4.83 31.34 9.94
N ARG A 8 4.86 30.91 8.69
CA ARG A 8 3.75 30.19 8.06
C ARG A 8 3.98 28.68 8.03
N PRO A 9 2.93 27.87 8.14
CA PRO A 9 3.03 26.42 8.01
C PRO A 9 3.52 26.01 6.63
N LEU A 10 4.20 24.86 6.54
CA LEU A 10 4.63 24.25 5.29
C LEU A 10 3.39 23.76 4.52
N HIS A 11 3.19 24.23 3.30
CA HIS A 11 2.09 23.81 2.44
C HIS A 11 2.55 22.67 1.51
N VAL A 12 2.02 21.48 1.72
CA VAL A 12 2.35 20.28 0.96
C VAL A 12 1.15 19.86 0.11
N VAL A 13 1.35 19.76 -1.19
CA VAL A 13 0.37 19.16 -2.09
C VAL A 13 0.79 17.71 -2.36
N LEU A 14 -0.14 16.76 -2.14
CA LEU A 14 0.12 15.33 -2.38
C LEU A 14 -0.74 14.84 -3.53
N ALA A 15 -0.12 14.23 -4.54
CA ALA A 15 -0.78 13.79 -5.76
C ALA A 15 -0.74 12.27 -5.90
N GLY A 16 -1.91 11.66 -5.97
CA GLY A 16 -2.06 10.23 -6.17
C GLY A 16 -3.54 9.86 -6.27
N GLY A 17 -3.85 8.71 -6.84
CA GLY A 17 -5.24 8.31 -6.94
C GLY A 17 -5.49 7.10 -7.81
N GLY A 18 -6.77 6.78 -7.96
CA GLY A 18 -7.27 5.68 -8.78
C GLY A 18 -7.29 4.32 -8.07
N THR A 19 -6.44 4.07 -7.09
CA THR A 19 -6.41 2.80 -6.32
C THR A 19 -6.04 3.04 -4.86
N ALA A 20 -6.50 2.15 -3.97
CA ALA A 20 -6.10 2.18 -2.56
C ALA A 20 -4.57 2.13 -2.37
N GLY A 21 -3.86 1.44 -3.27
CA GLY A 21 -2.39 1.35 -3.23
C GLY A 21 -1.65 2.68 -3.41
N HIS A 22 -2.29 3.72 -4.00
CA HIS A 22 -1.75 5.07 -4.06
C HIS A 22 -2.30 5.96 -2.92
N ILE A 23 -3.57 5.77 -2.56
CA ILE A 23 -4.23 6.63 -1.58
C ILE A 23 -3.69 6.37 -0.17
N SER A 24 -3.52 5.11 0.23
CA SER A 24 -3.05 4.76 1.58
C SER A 24 -1.66 5.34 1.90
N PRO A 25 -0.63 5.20 1.04
CA PRO A 25 0.66 5.84 1.28
C PRO A 25 0.57 7.37 1.33
N MET A 26 -0.24 7.98 0.45
CA MET A 26 -0.45 9.42 0.42
C MET A 26 -1.01 9.95 1.76
N LEU A 27 -2.03 9.26 2.31
CA LEU A 27 -2.63 9.60 3.60
C LEU A 27 -1.64 9.38 4.77
N ALA A 28 -0.84 8.30 4.72
CA ALA A 28 0.17 8.05 5.75
C ALA A 28 1.24 9.14 5.79
N ILE A 29 1.76 9.56 4.61
CA ILE A 29 2.72 10.67 4.49
C ILE A 29 2.12 11.97 5.04
N ALA A 30 0.88 12.29 4.70
CA ALA A 30 0.23 13.50 5.17
C ALA A 30 0.04 13.53 6.70
N ARG A 31 -0.36 12.41 7.30
CA ARG A 31 -0.46 12.29 8.77
C ARG A 31 0.90 12.48 9.44
N ALA A 32 1.97 11.90 8.89
CA ALA A 32 3.32 12.10 9.40
C ALA A 32 3.81 13.56 9.25
N LEU A 33 3.40 14.26 8.21
CA LEU A 33 3.68 15.69 8.04
C LEU A 33 2.91 16.58 9.02
N GLN A 34 1.67 16.19 9.38
CA GLN A 34 0.87 16.91 10.38
C GLN A 34 1.33 16.63 11.83
N SER A 35 1.85 15.42 12.08
CA SER A 35 2.34 15.00 13.40
C SER A 35 3.75 14.42 13.26
N PRO A 36 4.74 15.29 12.96
CA PRO A 36 6.11 14.83 12.74
C PRO A 36 6.74 14.32 14.04
N ALA A 37 7.58 13.28 13.90
CA ALA A 37 8.41 12.83 15.01
C ALA A 37 9.44 13.91 15.41
N PRO A 38 9.84 13.99 16.68
CA PRO A 38 10.92 14.86 17.12
C PRO A 38 12.23 14.56 16.37
N GLY A 39 12.96 15.61 16.03
CA GLY A 39 14.30 15.52 15.47
C GLY A 39 15.35 15.03 16.50
N PRO A 40 16.62 14.88 16.09
CA PRO A 40 17.70 14.49 16.98
C PRO A 40 17.93 15.43 18.17
N ASP A 41 17.52 16.70 18.02
CA ASP A 41 17.53 17.75 19.06
C ASP A 41 16.32 17.71 20.01
N GLY A 42 15.42 16.75 19.84
CA GLY A 42 14.19 16.58 20.60
C GLY A 42 13.06 17.54 20.21
N ALA A 43 13.26 18.46 19.27
CA ALA A 43 12.24 19.35 18.78
C ALA A 43 11.45 18.73 17.62
N ALA A 44 10.12 18.77 17.69
CA ALA A 44 9.28 18.39 16.54
C ALA A 44 9.15 19.59 15.58
N PRO A 45 9.31 19.37 14.27
CA PRO A 45 9.04 20.40 13.27
C PRO A 45 7.58 20.88 13.34
N ALA A 46 7.32 22.11 12.91
CA ALA A 46 5.95 22.63 12.83
C ALA A 46 5.06 21.73 11.96
N SER A 47 3.79 21.61 12.30
CA SER A 47 2.78 20.88 11.50
C SER A 47 2.67 21.48 10.10
N ALA A 48 2.47 20.61 9.10
CA ALA A 48 2.26 21.02 7.71
C ALA A 48 0.77 21.05 7.35
N VAL A 49 0.40 21.96 6.45
CA VAL A 49 -0.91 21.93 5.79
C VAL A 49 -0.83 21.05 4.56
N CYS A 50 -1.62 19.98 4.54
CA CYS A 50 -1.61 18.98 3.48
C CYS A 50 -2.91 19.04 2.66
N THR A 51 -2.79 19.18 1.33
CA THR A 51 -3.90 19.09 0.38
C THR A 51 -3.66 17.93 -0.57
N MET A 52 -4.67 17.09 -0.75
CA MET A 52 -4.61 15.97 -1.69
C MET A 52 -5.09 16.38 -3.07
N VAL A 53 -4.52 15.78 -4.11
CA VAL A 53 -5.01 15.93 -5.49
C VAL A 53 -5.29 14.57 -6.08
N GLY A 54 -6.52 14.42 -6.56
CA GLY A 54 -7.05 13.20 -7.16
C GLY A 54 -7.88 13.46 -8.41
N THR A 55 -8.79 12.53 -8.71
CA THR A 55 -9.78 12.66 -9.78
C THR A 55 -11.19 12.70 -9.19
N ALA A 56 -12.13 13.31 -9.87
CA ALA A 56 -13.53 13.43 -9.41
C ALA A 56 -14.29 12.08 -9.35
N SER A 57 -13.73 10.99 -9.89
CA SER A 57 -14.39 9.68 -9.98
C SER A 57 -13.60 8.54 -9.34
N GLY A 58 -12.51 8.83 -8.64
CA GLY A 58 -11.67 7.84 -7.98
C GLY A 58 -12.12 7.53 -6.55
N MET A 59 -11.51 6.50 -5.93
CA MET A 59 -11.75 6.16 -4.51
C MET A 59 -11.32 7.29 -3.57
N GLU A 60 -10.44 8.14 -4.01
CA GLU A 60 -9.96 9.32 -3.30
C GLU A 60 -11.08 10.28 -2.90
N THR A 61 -12.17 10.36 -3.69
CA THR A 61 -13.32 11.23 -3.38
C THR A 61 -14.03 10.89 -2.08
N ARG A 62 -13.92 9.63 -1.67
CA ARG A 62 -14.44 9.13 -0.40
C ARG A 62 -13.35 9.06 0.68
N LEU A 63 -12.24 8.39 0.37
CA LEU A 63 -11.21 8.05 1.37
C LEU A 63 -10.44 9.27 1.90
N VAL A 64 -10.25 10.31 1.08
CA VAL A 64 -9.51 11.52 1.50
C VAL A 64 -10.33 12.35 2.48
N PRO A 65 -11.61 12.71 2.21
CA PRO A 65 -12.46 13.40 3.17
C PRO A 65 -12.71 12.58 4.45
N GLU A 66 -12.94 11.28 4.34
CA GLU A 66 -13.09 10.39 5.50
C GLU A 66 -11.85 10.41 6.42
N ALA A 67 -10.67 10.64 5.84
CA ALA A 67 -9.41 10.77 6.59
C ALA A 67 -9.17 12.18 7.15
N GLY A 68 -10.07 13.15 6.91
CA GLY A 68 -9.99 14.51 7.40
C GLY A 68 -9.12 15.46 6.55
N PHE A 69 -8.85 15.11 5.30
CA PHE A 69 -8.04 15.94 4.40
C PHE A 69 -8.88 16.60 3.31
N GLU A 70 -8.42 17.77 2.84
CA GLU A 70 -9.00 18.41 1.66
C GLU A 70 -8.58 17.70 0.37
N LEU A 71 -9.51 17.58 -0.56
CA LEU A 71 -9.29 17.00 -1.89
C LEU A 71 -9.58 18.02 -2.98
N ASP A 72 -8.56 18.37 -3.75
CA ASP A 72 -8.69 19.03 -5.03
C ASP A 72 -8.72 17.98 -6.15
N THR A 73 -9.37 18.28 -7.26
CA THR A 73 -9.48 17.33 -8.38
C THR A 73 -9.01 17.94 -9.69
N ILE A 74 -8.38 17.10 -10.52
CA ILE A 74 -8.06 17.42 -11.92
C ILE A 74 -8.75 16.41 -12.85
N GLU A 75 -8.84 16.76 -14.11
CA GLU A 75 -9.39 15.86 -15.12
C GLU A 75 -8.57 14.55 -15.18
N ARG A 76 -9.29 13.40 -15.19
CA ARG A 76 -8.66 12.10 -15.40
C ARG A 76 -8.28 11.96 -16.87
N VAL A 77 -6.99 11.90 -17.16
CA VAL A 77 -6.46 11.73 -18.52
C VAL A 77 -5.59 10.48 -18.59
N PRO A 78 -6.22 9.28 -18.80
CA PRO A 78 -5.46 8.05 -18.97
C PRO A 78 -4.69 8.08 -20.28
N PHE A 79 -3.46 7.55 -20.26
CA PHE A 79 -2.66 7.43 -21.47
C PHE A 79 -3.33 6.44 -22.45
N PRO A 80 -3.59 6.83 -23.71
CA PRO A 80 -4.25 5.95 -24.67
C PRO A 80 -3.40 4.71 -24.94
N ARG A 81 -4.00 3.52 -24.80
CA ARG A 81 -3.30 2.23 -25.02
C ARG A 81 -3.60 1.61 -26.39
N ARG A 82 -4.58 2.14 -27.10
CA ARG A 82 -5.03 1.67 -28.43
C ARG A 82 -5.29 2.87 -29.32
N PRO A 83 -5.09 2.76 -30.64
CA PRO A 83 -5.52 3.77 -31.59
C PRO A 83 -7.04 4.01 -31.47
N SER A 84 -7.44 5.24 -31.14
CA SER A 84 -8.82 5.66 -30.95
C SER A 84 -8.92 7.18 -31.08
N MET A 85 -10.14 7.73 -31.18
CA MET A 85 -10.36 9.17 -31.15
C MET A 85 -9.81 9.84 -29.88
N ASP A 86 -9.64 9.08 -28.80
CA ASP A 86 -9.02 9.55 -27.56
C ASP A 86 -7.54 9.96 -27.77
N VAL A 87 -6.82 9.32 -28.68
CA VAL A 87 -5.44 9.70 -29.05
C VAL A 87 -5.39 11.12 -29.58
N LEU A 88 -6.34 11.52 -30.44
CA LEU A 88 -6.41 12.86 -31.02
C LEU A 88 -6.82 13.91 -29.97
N ARG A 89 -7.67 13.57 -29.04
CA ARG A 89 -8.15 14.44 -27.95
C ARG A 89 -7.18 14.51 -26.78
N PHE A 90 -6.28 13.54 -26.64
CA PHE A 90 -5.36 13.42 -25.52
C PHE A 90 -4.51 14.67 -25.30
N PRO A 91 -3.85 15.29 -26.31
CA PRO A 91 -2.99 16.44 -26.08
C PRO A 91 -3.74 17.63 -25.47
N GLY A 92 -4.95 17.93 -25.95
CA GLY A 92 -5.79 19.01 -25.42
C GLY A 92 -6.22 18.75 -23.98
N ARG A 93 -6.79 17.58 -23.71
CA ARG A 93 -7.20 17.17 -22.36
C ARG A 93 -6.02 17.14 -21.38
N PHE A 94 -4.88 16.65 -21.83
CA PHE A 94 -3.68 16.59 -21.00
C PHE A 94 -3.16 18.01 -20.66
N ARG A 95 -3.18 18.92 -21.62
CA ARG A 95 -2.85 20.34 -21.38
C ARG A 95 -3.80 20.97 -20.37
N THR A 96 -5.12 20.72 -20.49
CA THR A 96 -6.12 21.19 -19.52
C THR A 96 -5.80 20.66 -18.12
N ALA A 97 -5.51 19.37 -17.97
CA ALA A 97 -5.14 18.78 -16.67
C ALA A 97 -3.86 19.42 -16.08
N VAL A 98 -2.86 19.75 -16.90
CA VAL A 98 -1.64 20.46 -16.45
C VAL A 98 -1.97 21.89 -15.99
N GLU A 99 -2.85 22.63 -16.70
CA GLU A 99 -3.24 23.97 -16.27
C GLU A 99 -4.09 23.94 -14.98
N GLN A 100 -5.00 22.97 -14.82
CA GLN A 100 -5.70 22.73 -13.55
C GLN A 100 -4.70 22.45 -12.42
N ALA A 101 -3.71 21.60 -12.66
CA ALA A 101 -2.65 21.29 -11.70
C ALA A 101 -1.86 22.56 -11.29
N LYS A 102 -1.51 23.44 -12.24
CA LYS A 102 -0.83 24.73 -11.95
C LYS A 102 -1.72 25.65 -11.10
N GLN A 103 -3.01 25.71 -11.41
CA GLN A 103 -3.96 26.52 -10.64
C GLN A 103 -4.08 26.02 -9.19
N ILE A 104 -4.14 24.70 -8.99
CA ILE A 104 -4.16 24.10 -7.65
C ILE A 104 -2.88 24.45 -6.89
N LEU A 105 -1.70 24.20 -7.48
CA LEU A 105 -0.42 24.48 -6.83
C LEU A 105 -0.27 25.95 -6.44
N ARG A 106 -0.72 26.90 -7.27
CA ARG A 106 -0.72 28.33 -6.96
C ARG A 106 -1.72 28.68 -5.87
N ARG A 107 -2.98 28.21 -5.98
CA ARG A 107 -4.04 28.50 -5.01
C ARG A 107 -3.71 27.98 -3.63
N ARG A 108 -3.02 26.80 -3.56
CA ARG A 108 -2.59 26.19 -2.30
C ARG A 108 -1.24 26.70 -1.83
N GLU A 109 -0.64 27.66 -2.52
CA GLU A 109 0.69 28.21 -2.20
C GLU A 109 1.71 27.09 -1.90
N ALA A 110 1.73 26.06 -2.76
CA ALA A 110 2.47 24.83 -2.52
C ALA A 110 3.99 25.07 -2.42
N ASP A 111 4.59 24.73 -1.30
CA ASP A 111 6.05 24.76 -1.09
C ASP A 111 6.73 23.53 -1.69
N VAL A 112 6.01 22.41 -1.74
CA VAL A 112 6.51 21.13 -2.24
C VAL A 112 5.36 20.26 -2.75
N LEU A 113 5.63 19.48 -3.80
CA LEU A 113 4.74 18.45 -4.32
C LEU A 113 5.27 17.07 -3.92
N VAL A 114 4.41 16.21 -3.36
CA VAL A 114 4.68 14.79 -3.17
C VAL A 114 3.82 13.99 -4.14
N GLY A 115 4.43 13.17 -4.99
CA GLY A 115 3.72 12.30 -5.91
C GLY A 115 3.92 10.83 -5.59
N VAL A 116 2.81 10.09 -5.49
CA VAL A 116 2.83 8.65 -5.21
C VAL A 116 2.39 7.79 -6.40
N GLY A 117 2.23 8.42 -7.58
CA GLY A 117 1.84 7.74 -8.81
C GLY A 117 0.35 7.86 -9.17
N GLY A 118 -0.07 7.08 -10.15
CA GLY A 118 -1.42 7.18 -10.73
C GLY A 118 -1.53 8.22 -11.84
N TYR A 119 -2.73 8.34 -12.44
CA TYR A 119 -2.97 9.23 -13.58
C TYR A 119 -2.81 10.72 -13.25
N VAL A 120 -3.04 11.09 -12.00
CA VAL A 120 -2.97 12.45 -11.49
C VAL A 120 -1.51 12.94 -11.40
N ALA A 121 -0.59 12.05 -11.09
CA ALA A 121 0.79 12.42 -10.79
C ALA A 121 1.52 13.08 -11.98
N THR A 122 1.31 12.59 -13.22
CA THR A 122 2.02 13.16 -14.39
C THR A 122 1.71 14.64 -14.64
N PRO A 123 0.43 15.09 -14.72
CA PRO A 123 0.11 16.51 -14.85
C PRO A 123 0.68 17.34 -13.69
N MET A 124 0.61 16.82 -12.46
CA MET A 124 1.13 17.51 -11.28
C MET A 124 2.65 17.67 -11.32
N TYR A 125 3.41 16.65 -11.74
CA TYR A 125 4.86 16.76 -11.92
C TYR A 125 5.26 17.81 -12.95
N LEU A 126 4.57 17.86 -14.08
CA LEU A 126 4.83 18.88 -15.13
C LEU A 126 4.48 20.28 -14.65
N ALA A 127 3.36 20.42 -13.94
CA ALA A 127 2.95 21.70 -13.36
C ALA A 127 3.97 22.20 -12.32
N ALA A 128 4.37 21.34 -11.37
CA ALA A 128 5.36 21.66 -10.34
C ALA A 128 6.70 22.09 -10.98
N ARG A 129 7.18 21.33 -11.97
CA ARG A 129 8.40 21.65 -12.71
C ARG A 129 8.30 23.04 -13.38
N SER A 130 7.16 23.35 -14.02
CA SER A 130 6.98 24.65 -14.70
C SER A 130 6.90 25.82 -13.71
N LEU A 131 6.46 25.57 -12.48
CA LEU A 131 6.36 26.56 -11.40
C LEU A 131 7.60 26.56 -10.50
N ARG A 132 8.61 25.73 -10.78
CA ARG A 132 9.82 25.54 -9.98
C ARG A 132 9.55 25.09 -8.55
N ILE A 133 8.42 24.40 -8.31
CA ILE A 133 8.08 23.79 -7.03
C ILE A 133 8.85 22.47 -6.90
N PRO A 134 9.63 22.26 -5.83
CA PRO A 134 10.34 20.99 -5.63
C PRO A 134 9.37 19.82 -5.52
N THR A 135 9.80 18.68 -6.05
CA THR A 135 8.96 17.49 -6.11
C THR A 135 9.65 16.34 -5.42
N VAL A 136 8.89 15.59 -4.61
CA VAL A 136 9.29 14.31 -4.03
C VAL A 136 8.47 13.22 -4.69
N VAL A 137 9.11 12.16 -5.18
CA VAL A 137 8.44 11.02 -5.80
C VAL A 137 8.59 9.80 -4.90
N HIS A 138 7.49 9.12 -4.61
CA HIS A 138 7.49 7.81 -3.97
C HIS A 138 6.95 6.74 -4.92
N GLU A 139 7.73 5.68 -5.17
CA GLU A 139 7.30 4.55 -5.98
C GLU A 139 7.04 3.32 -5.10
N ALA A 140 5.83 2.82 -5.17
CA ALA A 140 5.39 1.69 -4.37
C ALA A 140 5.86 0.33 -4.91
N ASN A 141 5.92 0.17 -6.23
CA ASN A 141 6.12 -1.13 -6.88
C ASN A 141 7.58 -1.39 -7.27
N ALA A 142 7.96 -2.66 -7.34
CA ALA A 142 9.26 -3.08 -7.86
C ALA A 142 9.45 -2.69 -9.34
N ARG A 143 8.36 -2.57 -10.11
CA ARG A 143 8.37 -2.05 -11.48
C ARG A 143 7.79 -0.65 -11.49
N PRO A 144 8.63 0.40 -11.65
CA PRO A 144 8.15 1.77 -11.56
C PRO A 144 7.12 2.11 -12.62
N GLY A 145 6.05 2.81 -12.19
CA GLY A 145 5.03 3.34 -13.09
C GLY A 145 5.57 4.45 -13.99
N LEU A 146 4.96 4.61 -15.18
CA LEU A 146 5.39 5.64 -16.15
C LEU A 146 5.37 7.06 -15.57
N ALA A 147 4.37 7.38 -14.76
CA ALA A 147 4.26 8.68 -14.10
C ALA A 147 5.48 8.94 -13.20
N ASN A 148 5.80 8.00 -12.32
CA ASN A 148 6.91 8.13 -11.39
C ASN A 148 8.28 8.10 -12.10
N ARG A 149 8.42 7.31 -13.18
CA ARG A 149 9.62 7.37 -14.03
C ARG A 149 9.83 8.74 -14.66
N LEU A 150 8.76 9.40 -15.08
CA LEU A 150 8.85 10.76 -15.61
C LEU A 150 9.15 11.77 -14.49
N GLY A 151 8.43 11.70 -13.39
CA GLY A 151 8.61 12.57 -12.22
C GLY A 151 10.02 12.50 -11.65
N ALA A 152 10.57 11.30 -11.52
CA ALA A 152 11.90 11.06 -10.96
C ALA A 152 13.04 11.77 -11.72
N ARG A 153 12.86 12.07 -13.02
CA ARG A 153 13.88 12.78 -13.82
C ARG A 153 14.13 14.22 -13.38
N SER A 154 13.18 14.82 -12.70
CA SER A 154 13.25 16.23 -12.27
C SER A 154 12.90 16.40 -10.79
N ALA A 155 12.70 15.30 -10.07
CA ALA A 155 12.41 15.34 -8.63
C ALA A 155 13.62 15.80 -7.82
N ALA A 156 13.37 16.56 -6.76
CA ALA A 156 14.38 16.90 -5.76
C ALA A 156 14.76 15.66 -4.92
N ARG A 157 13.81 14.78 -4.66
CA ARG A 157 14.01 13.51 -3.97
C ARG A 157 13.20 12.41 -4.64
N VAL A 158 13.78 11.21 -4.70
CA VAL A 158 13.12 9.99 -5.18
C VAL A 158 13.21 8.95 -4.08
N ALA A 159 12.08 8.38 -3.71
CA ALA A 159 11.95 7.36 -2.69
C ALA A 159 11.27 6.10 -3.25
N VAL A 160 11.64 4.94 -2.74
CA VAL A 160 11.08 3.65 -3.17
C VAL A 160 10.65 2.81 -1.97
N ALA A 161 9.54 2.08 -2.14
CA ALA A 161 9.07 1.13 -1.13
C ALA A 161 9.89 -0.16 -1.10
N LEU A 162 10.37 -0.60 -2.25
CA LEU A 162 11.10 -1.85 -2.42
C LEU A 162 12.53 -1.56 -2.90
N LYS A 163 13.52 -2.11 -2.21
CA LYS A 163 14.96 -1.84 -2.44
C LYS A 163 15.41 -2.10 -3.88
N GLN A 164 14.79 -3.09 -4.55
CA GLN A 164 15.12 -3.47 -5.92
C GLN A 164 14.45 -2.62 -7.01
N THR A 165 13.68 -1.57 -6.65
CA THR A 165 13.01 -0.72 -7.63
C THR A 165 14.02 0.10 -8.44
N PRO A 166 14.08 -0.03 -9.78
CA PRO A 166 15.11 0.58 -10.62
C PRO A 166 14.77 2.05 -10.94
N LEU A 167 14.98 2.94 -9.96
CA LEU A 167 14.93 4.39 -10.15
C LEU A 167 16.27 5.00 -9.72
N THR A 168 16.87 5.78 -10.62
CA THR A 168 18.15 6.43 -10.36
C THR A 168 18.06 7.42 -9.20
N GLY A 169 19.01 7.34 -8.27
CA GLY A 169 19.08 8.23 -7.11
C GLY A 169 17.97 7.99 -6.07
N ALA A 170 17.27 6.86 -6.15
CA ALA A 170 16.22 6.56 -5.19
C ALA A 170 16.78 6.13 -3.83
N GLU A 171 16.18 6.67 -2.77
CA GLU A 171 16.37 6.22 -1.39
C GLU A 171 15.34 5.13 -1.06
N TRP A 172 15.79 4.02 -0.48
CA TRP A 172 14.89 3.01 0.04
C TRP A 172 14.33 3.46 1.39
N VAL A 173 13.07 3.88 1.39
CA VAL A 173 12.36 4.35 2.59
C VAL A 173 11.34 3.36 3.11
N GLY A 174 10.93 2.38 2.29
CA GLY A 174 9.81 1.49 2.59
C GLY A 174 8.48 2.06 2.11
N MET A 175 7.40 1.39 2.48
CA MET A 175 6.01 1.78 2.16
C MET A 175 5.44 2.60 3.31
N PRO A 176 5.06 3.86 3.11
CA PRO A 176 4.29 4.60 4.10
C PRO A 176 2.96 3.88 4.36
N MET A 177 2.71 3.52 5.60
CA MET A 177 1.53 2.76 6.02
C MET A 177 0.87 3.38 7.24
N ARG A 178 -0.33 2.95 7.54
CA ARG A 178 -1.07 3.42 8.71
C ARG A 178 -0.32 3.05 9.99
N ARG A 179 -0.37 3.94 10.99
CA ARG A 179 0.32 3.74 12.26
C ARG A 179 -0.13 2.49 12.99
N GLU A 180 -1.41 2.12 12.85
CA GLU A 180 -2.00 0.91 13.43
C GLU A 180 -1.31 -0.36 12.91
N VAL A 181 -0.75 -0.33 11.69
CA VAL A 181 0.05 -1.43 11.13
C VAL A 181 1.53 -1.24 11.47
N SER A 182 2.08 -0.05 11.27
CA SER A 182 3.52 0.19 11.45
C SER A 182 3.97 0.08 12.91
N ALA A 183 3.09 0.38 13.87
CA ALA A 183 3.35 0.25 15.30
C ALA A 183 2.81 -1.05 15.91
N LEU A 184 2.23 -1.96 15.12
CA LEU A 184 1.61 -3.17 15.63
C LEU A 184 2.61 -4.08 16.35
N ASP A 185 2.35 -4.35 17.62
CA ASP A 185 2.90 -5.48 18.34
C ASP A 185 1.89 -6.65 18.22
N ARG A 186 2.22 -7.61 17.35
CA ARG A 186 1.34 -8.74 17.07
C ARG A 186 1.09 -9.61 18.30
N THR A 187 2.11 -9.78 19.13
CA THR A 187 2.00 -10.63 20.34
C THR A 187 1.06 -9.98 21.35
N ALA A 188 1.24 -8.70 21.63
CA ALA A 188 0.40 -7.96 22.55
C ALA A 188 -1.05 -7.83 22.07
N ALA A 189 -1.26 -7.63 20.76
CA ALA A 189 -2.59 -7.39 20.20
C ALA A 189 -3.40 -8.68 19.91
N ARG A 190 -2.76 -9.87 19.91
CA ARG A 190 -3.37 -11.13 19.43
C ARG A 190 -4.64 -11.50 20.19
N ALA A 191 -4.62 -11.45 21.52
CA ALA A 191 -5.75 -11.91 22.32
C ALA A 191 -6.99 -11.01 22.13
N GLU A 192 -6.82 -9.69 22.13
CA GLU A 192 -7.90 -8.72 21.88
C GLU A 192 -8.45 -8.87 20.47
N ALA A 193 -7.58 -8.91 19.46
CA ALA A 193 -7.98 -9.06 18.07
C ALA A 193 -8.70 -10.39 17.82
N ALA A 194 -8.26 -11.49 18.44
CA ALA A 194 -8.93 -12.78 18.36
C ALA A 194 -10.34 -12.73 18.95
N ALA A 195 -10.51 -12.12 20.12
CA ALA A 195 -11.82 -11.94 20.76
C ALA A 195 -12.79 -11.14 19.87
N GLU A 196 -12.34 -10.01 19.29
CA GLU A 196 -13.16 -9.16 18.40
C GLU A 196 -13.53 -9.90 17.09
N LEU A 197 -12.65 -10.75 16.59
CA LEU A 197 -12.87 -11.53 15.36
C LEU A 197 -13.62 -12.83 15.59
N GLY A 198 -13.80 -13.27 16.86
CA GLY A 198 -14.44 -14.51 17.23
C GLY A 198 -13.52 -15.73 16.99
N LEU A 199 -12.22 -15.55 17.15
CA LEU A 199 -11.17 -16.56 16.94
C LEU A 199 -10.64 -17.07 18.26
N ASP A 200 -10.10 -18.30 18.24
CA ASP A 200 -9.33 -18.85 19.36
C ASP A 200 -7.87 -18.40 19.27
N PRO A 201 -7.35 -17.60 20.21
CA PRO A 201 -5.97 -17.12 20.15
C PRO A 201 -4.92 -18.24 20.30
N ALA A 202 -5.29 -19.40 20.80
CA ALA A 202 -4.39 -20.54 20.98
C ALA A 202 -4.23 -21.41 19.72
N ARG A 203 -5.16 -21.28 18.74
CA ARG A 203 -5.10 -22.05 17.50
C ARG A 203 -4.23 -21.35 16.45
N THR A 204 -3.51 -22.13 15.65
CA THR A 204 -2.80 -21.63 14.47
C THR A 204 -3.80 -21.05 13.46
N THR A 205 -3.66 -19.77 13.15
CA THR A 205 -4.58 -19.03 12.29
C THR A 205 -3.97 -18.75 10.91
N VAL A 206 -4.63 -19.26 9.88
CA VAL A 206 -4.34 -18.89 8.49
C VAL A 206 -5.28 -17.76 8.05
N VAL A 207 -4.72 -16.59 7.81
CA VAL A 207 -5.48 -15.47 7.22
C VAL A 207 -5.42 -15.56 5.71
N VAL A 208 -6.57 -15.47 5.04
CA VAL A 208 -6.66 -15.47 3.57
C VAL A 208 -7.26 -14.16 3.08
N THR A 209 -6.61 -13.49 2.14
CA THR A 209 -7.13 -12.24 1.55
C THR A 209 -6.77 -12.09 0.08
N GLY A 210 -7.73 -11.67 -0.72
CA GLY A 210 -7.53 -11.27 -2.11
C GLY A 210 -7.19 -9.78 -2.28
N GLY A 211 -6.94 -9.05 -1.17
CA GLY A 211 -6.87 -7.59 -1.14
C GLY A 211 -8.26 -6.93 -1.14
N SER A 212 -8.31 -5.60 -1.28
CA SER A 212 -9.54 -4.81 -1.16
C SER A 212 -10.68 -5.24 -2.10
N SER A 213 -10.34 -5.79 -3.26
CA SER A 213 -11.33 -6.29 -4.23
C SER A 213 -11.67 -7.77 -4.06
N GLY A 214 -10.97 -8.51 -3.20
CA GLY A 214 -11.07 -9.97 -3.09
C GLY A 214 -10.60 -10.72 -4.35
N ALA A 215 -10.40 -12.03 -4.25
CA ALA A 215 -9.90 -12.90 -5.32
C ALA A 215 -10.72 -14.19 -5.42
N LEU A 216 -11.61 -14.28 -6.42
CA LEU A 216 -12.48 -15.46 -6.59
C LEU A 216 -11.71 -16.78 -6.78
N SER A 217 -10.55 -16.77 -7.47
CA SER A 217 -9.71 -17.97 -7.63
C SER A 217 -9.19 -18.44 -6.26
N VAL A 218 -8.68 -17.52 -5.44
CA VAL A 218 -8.20 -17.82 -4.10
C VAL A 218 -9.35 -18.34 -3.22
N ASN A 219 -10.51 -17.65 -3.25
CA ASN A 219 -11.69 -18.06 -2.47
C ASN A 219 -12.13 -19.48 -2.81
N ARG A 220 -12.20 -19.84 -4.11
CA ARG A 220 -12.57 -21.19 -4.57
C ARG A 220 -11.56 -22.24 -4.13
N THR A 221 -10.26 -21.94 -4.22
CA THR A 221 -9.21 -22.85 -3.78
C THR A 221 -9.31 -23.15 -2.30
N VAL A 222 -9.48 -22.09 -1.47
CA VAL A 222 -9.65 -22.25 -0.02
C VAL A 222 -10.91 -23.05 0.31
N GLN A 223 -12.02 -22.78 -0.35
CA GLN A 223 -13.26 -23.54 -0.20
C GLN A 223 -13.06 -25.02 -0.51
N GLY A 224 -12.34 -25.36 -1.58
CA GLY A 224 -12.08 -26.72 -2.00
C GLY A 224 -11.11 -27.52 -1.10
N ALA A 225 -10.40 -26.83 -0.19
CA ALA A 225 -9.49 -27.44 0.80
C ALA A 225 -9.91 -27.14 2.24
N LEU A 226 -11.12 -26.62 2.44
CA LEU A 226 -11.54 -26.12 3.76
C LEU A 226 -11.55 -27.23 4.82
N ASP A 227 -12.15 -28.37 4.49
CA ASP A 227 -12.23 -29.49 5.41
C ASP A 227 -10.83 -30.07 5.75
N ASP A 228 -9.88 -30.03 4.79
CA ASP A 228 -8.49 -30.43 5.04
C ASP A 228 -7.78 -29.47 6.01
N LEU A 229 -7.99 -28.13 5.81
CA LEU A 229 -7.41 -27.11 6.69
C LEU A 229 -7.94 -27.24 8.13
N LEU A 230 -9.25 -27.39 8.28
CA LEU A 230 -9.89 -27.53 9.59
C LEU A 230 -9.54 -28.87 10.24
N GLY A 231 -9.49 -29.95 9.45
CA GLY A 231 -9.06 -31.28 9.90
C GLY A 231 -7.63 -31.37 10.40
N ALA A 232 -6.76 -30.48 9.90
CA ALA A 232 -5.39 -30.28 10.38
C ALA A 232 -5.30 -29.46 11.69
N GLY A 233 -6.43 -29.08 12.30
CA GLY A 233 -6.48 -28.29 13.53
C GLY A 233 -6.28 -26.79 13.32
N LEU A 234 -6.13 -26.33 12.08
CA LEU A 234 -5.99 -24.91 11.75
C LEU A 234 -7.33 -24.19 11.89
N GLN A 235 -7.26 -22.88 12.14
CA GLN A 235 -8.42 -22.01 11.97
C GLN A 235 -8.16 -21.01 10.82
N VAL A 236 -9.22 -20.60 10.12
CA VAL A 236 -9.11 -19.78 8.92
C VAL A 236 -9.92 -18.51 9.08
N LEU A 237 -9.26 -17.34 9.00
CA LEU A 237 -9.90 -16.06 8.81
C LEU A 237 -9.86 -15.69 7.32
N HIS A 238 -11.01 -15.71 6.65
CA HIS A 238 -11.10 -15.53 5.22
C HIS A 238 -11.75 -14.18 4.85
N LEU A 239 -10.95 -13.24 4.32
CA LEU A 239 -11.40 -11.95 3.82
C LEU A 239 -11.71 -12.09 2.33
N THR A 240 -12.97 -12.40 2.03
CA THR A 240 -13.40 -12.86 0.71
C THR A 240 -13.48 -11.76 -0.36
N GLY A 241 -13.64 -10.51 0.07
CA GLY A 241 -13.97 -9.37 -0.78
C GLY A 241 -15.50 -9.12 -0.86
N ARG A 242 -15.89 -7.87 -1.00
CA ARG A 242 -17.31 -7.46 -1.04
C ARG A 242 -18.07 -8.18 -2.15
N GLY A 243 -19.22 -8.78 -1.83
CA GLY A 243 -20.05 -9.56 -2.74
C GLY A 243 -19.44 -10.89 -3.19
N LYS A 244 -18.41 -11.40 -2.49
CA LYS A 244 -17.67 -12.62 -2.85
C LYS A 244 -17.63 -13.65 -1.73
N GLU A 245 -18.64 -13.64 -0.89
CA GLU A 245 -18.80 -14.68 0.15
C GLU A 245 -18.66 -16.08 -0.43
N VAL A 246 -18.06 -16.97 0.34
CA VAL A 246 -17.99 -18.39 0.03
C VAL A 246 -19.34 -19.01 0.39
N ARG A 247 -19.99 -19.63 -0.61
CA ARG A 247 -21.31 -20.22 -0.50
C ARG A 247 -21.25 -21.72 -0.76
N ASP A 248 -22.11 -22.47 -0.10
CA ASP A 248 -22.28 -23.91 -0.32
C ASP A 248 -23.11 -24.19 -1.60
N ALA A 249 -23.31 -25.48 -1.90
CA ALA A 249 -24.05 -25.90 -3.08
C ALA A 249 -25.55 -25.50 -3.05
N ALA A 250 -26.11 -25.23 -1.88
CA ALA A 250 -27.47 -24.74 -1.69
C ALA A 250 -27.57 -23.21 -1.77
N GLY A 251 -26.43 -22.52 -1.97
CA GLY A 251 -26.36 -21.05 -2.05
C GLY A 251 -26.28 -20.36 -0.68
N GLY A 252 -26.25 -21.12 0.41
CA GLY A 252 -26.07 -20.60 1.76
C GLY A 252 -24.64 -20.23 2.04
N ARG A 253 -24.42 -19.31 3.00
CA ARG A 253 -23.09 -18.97 3.48
C ARG A 253 -22.44 -20.18 4.14
N VAL A 254 -21.22 -20.52 3.75
CA VAL A 254 -20.48 -21.62 4.39
C VAL A 254 -20.21 -21.27 5.85
N VAL A 255 -20.69 -22.13 6.77
CA VAL A 255 -20.46 -22.03 8.21
C VAL A 255 -19.82 -23.34 8.68
N ARG A 256 -18.64 -23.26 9.28
CA ARG A 256 -17.90 -24.39 9.86
C ARG A 256 -17.20 -23.92 11.12
N GLU A 257 -17.06 -24.77 12.10
CA GLU A 257 -16.21 -24.49 13.26
C GLU A 257 -14.76 -24.25 12.83
N GLY A 258 -14.14 -23.18 13.32
CA GLY A 258 -12.79 -22.76 12.93
C GLY A 258 -12.70 -22.04 11.56
N TYR A 259 -13.83 -21.83 10.85
CA TYR A 259 -13.87 -21.03 9.63
C TYR A 259 -14.64 -19.75 9.82
N HIS A 260 -13.94 -18.61 9.70
CA HIS A 260 -14.46 -17.28 9.92
C HIS A 260 -14.33 -16.45 8.64
N GLN A 261 -15.40 -16.33 7.86
CA GLN A 261 -15.38 -15.48 6.67
C GLN A 261 -15.98 -14.10 6.93
N ARG A 262 -15.33 -13.07 6.37
CA ARG A 262 -15.79 -11.68 6.31
C ARG A 262 -15.57 -11.14 4.91
N GLU A 263 -16.49 -10.35 4.40
CA GLU A 263 -16.30 -9.73 3.08
C GLU A 263 -15.19 -8.69 3.10
N TYR A 264 -15.09 -7.94 4.17
CA TYR A 264 -14.14 -6.85 4.34
C TYR A 264 -13.78 -6.66 5.82
N LEU A 265 -12.58 -6.17 6.06
CA LEU A 265 -12.12 -5.79 7.39
C LEU A 265 -11.46 -4.40 7.30
N ASP A 266 -12.03 -3.41 7.98
CA ASP A 266 -11.49 -2.04 7.99
C ASP A 266 -10.17 -1.97 8.76
N ARG A 267 -10.06 -2.76 9.84
CA ARG A 267 -8.92 -2.85 10.75
C ARG A 267 -8.04 -4.06 10.39
N MET A 268 -7.28 -3.95 9.28
CA MET A 268 -6.38 -5.04 8.82
C MET A 268 -5.31 -5.39 9.85
N GLU A 269 -4.93 -4.48 10.74
CA GLU A 269 -4.01 -4.76 11.85
C GLU A 269 -4.52 -5.88 12.76
N GLN A 270 -5.84 -6.05 12.90
CA GLN A 270 -6.42 -7.19 13.64
C GLN A 270 -6.15 -8.52 12.94
N ALA A 271 -6.32 -8.55 11.61
CA ALA A 271 -6.00 -9.75 10.84
C ALA A 271 -4.51 -10.10 10.92
N TYR A 272 -3.63 -9.08 10.86
CA TYR A 272 -2.20 -9.29 11.03
C TYR A 272 -1.82 -9.74 12.43
N ALA A 273 -2.50 -9.26 13.47
CA ALA A 273 -2.26 -9.65 14.86
C ALA A 273 -2.55 -11.13 15.11
N VAL A 274 -3.66 -11.65 14.56
CA VAL A 274 -4.08 -13.05 14.78
C VAL A 274 -3.40 -14.05 13.85
N ALA A 275 -2.83 -13.58 12.72
CA ALA A 275 -2.27 -14.48 11.71
C ALA A 275 -0.97 -15.16 12.16
N ASP A 276 -0.85 -16.45 11.95
CA ASP A 276 0.42 -17.16 11.99
C ASP A 276 1.00 -17.34 10.58
N LEU A 277 0.12 -17.40 9.58
CA LEU A 277 0.45 -17.43 8.17
C LEU A 277 -0.60 -16.63 7.38
N ILE A 278 -0.18 -15.86 6.40
CA ILE A 278 -1.11 -15.16 5.50
C ILE A 278 -1.00 -15.68 4.07
N VAL A 279 -2.14 -15.94 3.44
CA VAL A 279 -2.26 -16.18 2.00
C VAL A 279 -2.84 -14.92 1.36
N ALA A 280 -2.08 -14.27 0.48
CA ALA A 280 -2.50 -12.97 -0.07
C ALA A 280 -2.07 -12.75 -1.51
N ARG A 281 -2.74 -11.80 -2.19
CA ARG A 281 -2.18 -11.18 -3.40
C ARG A 281 -0.94 -10.36 -3.03
N SER A 282 0.06 -10.29 -3.92
CA SER A 282 1.33 -9.59 -3.68
C SER A 282 1.34 -8.17 -4.25
N GLY A 283 0.29 -7.39 -3.96
CA GLY A 283 0.35 -5.93 -4.13
C GLY A 283 1.45 -5.33 -3.25
N ALA A 284 2.10 -4.26 -3.71
CA ALA A 284 3.23 -3.68 -2.99
C ALA A 284 2.89 -3.31 -1.53
N GLY A 285 1.69 -2.73 -1.28
CA GLY A 285 1.22 -2.45 0.08
C GLY A 285 1.20 -3.69 0.95
N THR A 286 0.54 -4.77 0.48
CA THR A 286 0.44 -6.03 1.23
C THR A 286 1.81 -6.63 1.52
N VAL A 287 2.71 -6.67 0.52
CA VAL A 287 4.06 -7.22 0.72
C VAL A 287 4.82 -6.43 1.78
N CYS A 288 4.77 -5.10 1.71
CA CYS A 288 5.46 -4.24 2.67
C CYS A 288 4.84 -4.27 4.07
N GLU A 289 3.50 -4.32 4.19
CA GLU A 289 2.80 -4.43 5.47
C GLU A 289 3.11 -5.77 6.15
N VAL A 290 3.02 -6.88 5.40
CA VAL A 290 3.35 -8.23 5.87
C VAL A 290 4.79 -8.31 6.36
N ALA A 291 5.74 -7.74 5.62
CA ALA A 291 7.14 -7.65 6.03
C ALA A 291 7.32 -6.77 7.28
N ALA A 292 6.66 -5.60 7.34
CA ALA A 292 6.77 -4.70 8.48
C ALA A 292 6.30 -5.33 9.79
N VAL A 293 5.27 -6.18 9.75
CA VAL A 293 4.77 -6.90 10.93
C VAL A 293 5.45 -8.25 11.16
N GLY A 294 6.41 -8.64 10.31
CA GLY A 294 7.14 -9.90 10.43
C GLY A 294 6.23 -11.13 10.31
N LEU A 295 5.33 -11.14 9.33
CA LEU A 295 4.38 -12.21 9.15
C LEU A 295 4.82 -13.15 8.02
N PRO A 296 4.86 -14.50 8.22
CA PRO A 296 5.05 -15.46 7.15
C PRO A 296 3.95 -15.36 6.10
N ALA A 297 4.30 -15.48 4.82
CA ALA A 297 3.31 -15.33 3.76
C ALA A 297 3.41 -16.38 2.65
N VAL A 298 2.25 -16.68 2.06
CA VAL A 298 2.12 -17.32 0.75
C VAL A 298 1.52 -16.30 -0.21
N PHE A 299 2.33 -15.80 -1.11
CA PHE A 299 1.87 -14.85 -2.11
C PHE A 299 1.37 -15.54 -3.36
N VAL A 300 0.15 -15.18 -3.76
CA VAL A 300 -0.51 -15.62 -4.99
C VAL A 300 -0.68 -14.40 -5.91
N PRO A 301 0.30 -14.06 -6.77
CA PRO A 301 0.22 -12.87 -7.61
C PRO A 301 -1.01 -12.86 -8.50
N LEU A 302 -1.54 -11.67 -8.75
CA LEU A 302 -2.64 -11.49 -9.71
C LEU A 302 -2.18 -11.95 -11.11
N PRO A 303 -2.92 -12.86 -11.79
CA PRO A 303 -2.47 -13.44 -13.06
C PRO A 303 -2.57 -12.50 -14.27
N ILE A 304 -3.20 -11.33 -14.09
CA ILE A 304 -3.41 -10.33 -15.13
C ILE A 304 -2.57 -9.07 -14.85
N GLY A 305 -2.37 -8.26 -15.87
CA GLY A 305 -1.57 -7.03 -15.77
C GLY A 305 -0.16 -7.21 -16.32
N ASN A 306 0.80 -6.48 -15.77
CA ASN A 306 2.19 -6.44 -16.24
C ASN A 306 3.17 -7.31 -15.42
N GLY A 307 2.64 -8.19 -14.57
CA GLY A 307 3.45 -9.09 -13.72
C GLY A 307 4.12 -8.40 -12.51
N GLU A 308 3.75 -7.17 -12.21
CA GLU A 308 4.37 -6.39 -11.12
C GLU A 308 4.25 -7.06 -9.75
N GLN A 309 3.12 -7.75 -9.48
CA GLN A 309 2.90 -8.39 -8.19
C GLN A 309 3.93 -9.50 -7.88
N ALA A 310 4.31 -10.30 -8.89
CA ALA A 310 5.36 -11.30 -8.68
C ALA A 310 6.72 -10.63 -8.38
N LEU A 311 7.00 -9.50 -9.02
CA LEU A 311 8.21 -8.73 -8.78
C LEU A 311 8.23 -8.08 -7.39
N ASN A 312 7.09 -7.61 -6.88
CA ASN A 312 7.00 -7.02 -5.55
C ASN A 312 7.42 -8.02 -4.45
N ALA A 313 7.03 -9.29 -4.57
CA ALA A 313 7.36 -10.32 -3.60
C ALA A 313 8.74 -10.96 -3.80
N LYS A 314 9.42 -10.70 -4.92
CA LYS A 314 10.62 -11.44 -5.34
C LYS A 314 11.70 -11.50 -4.26
N GLN A 315 12.02 -10.40 -3.62
CA GLN A 315 13.12 -10.36 -2.67
C GLN A 315 12.77 -11.09 -1.37
N VAL A 316 11.60 -10.80 -0.78
CA VAL A 316 11.18 -11.47 0.46
C VAL A 316 11.03 -12.99 0.27
N VAL A 317 10.66 -13.44 -0.93
CA VAL A 317 10.63 -14.87 -1.29
C VAL A 317 12.03 -15.45 -1.40
N ALA A 318 12.94 -14.75 -2.08
CA ALA A 318 14.33 -15.19 -2.25
C ALA A 318 15.04 -15.38 -0.91
N ASP A 319 14.73 -14.53 0.07
CA ASP A 319 15.33 -14.55 1.40
C ASP A 319 14.55 -15.43 2.40
N GLY A 320 13.54 -16.17 1.93
CA GLY A 320 12.81 -17.17 2.72
C GLY A 320 11.69 -16.62 3.61
N GLY A 321 11.35 -15.33 3.49
CA GLY A 321 10.26 -14.72 4.28
C GLY A 321 8.85 -15.02 3.75
N ALA A 322 8.75 -15.54 2.53
CA ALA A 322 7.47 -15.91 1.91
C ALA A 322 7.65 -17.03 0.89
N LEU A 323 6.54 -17.69 0.55
CA LEU A 323 6.42 -18.52 -0.63
C LEU A 323 5.68 -17.75 -1.73
N LEU A 324 5.99 -18.06 -3.00
CA LEU A 324 5.26 -17.52 -4.14
C LEU A 324 4.72 -18.66 -4.98
N VAL A 325 3.41 -18.65 -5.22
CA VAL A 325 2.74 -19.66 -6.05
C VAL A 325 1.91 -18.94 -7.12
N ARG A 326 2.04 -19.37 -8.37
CA ARG A 326 1.23 -18.81 -9.45
C ARG A 326 -0.25 -19.14 -9.25
N ASP A 327 -1.14 -18.20 -9.59
CA ASP A 327 -2.59 -18.34 -9.39
C ASP A 327 -3.14 -19.68 -9.96
N ALA A 328 -2.70 -20.09 -11.14
CA ALA A 328 -3.11 -21.35 -11.77
C ALA A 328 -2.57 -22.61 -11.06
N ALA A 329 -1.51 -22.48 -10.26
CA ALA A 329 -0.95 -23.59 -9.48
C ALA A 329 -1.46 -23.61 -8.04
N PHE A 330 -2.10 -22.54 -7.58
CA PHE A 330 -2.70 -22.45 -6.27
C PHE A 330 -4.05 -23.16 -6.26
N GLY A 331 -4.05 -24.46 -6.00
CA GLY A 331 -5.24 -25.31 -5.94
C GLY A 331 -5.36 -26.05 -4.61
N PRO A 332 -6.49 -26.78 -4.36
CA PRO A 332 -6.68 -27.54 -3.13
C PRO A 332 -5.56 -28.54 -2.86
N GLU A 333 -5.03 -29.19 -3.89
CA GLU A 333 -3.90 -30.11 -3.77
C GLU A 333 -2.62 -29.41 -3.31
N TRP A 334 -2.36 -28.19 -3.79
CA TRP A 334 -1.23 -27.39 -3.32
C TRP A 334 -1.39 -27.03 -1.84
N ILE A 335 -2.61 -26.69 -1.40
CA ILE A 335 -2.91 -26.43 0.03
C ILE A 335 -2.58 -27.65 0.88
N ARG A 336 -3.02 -28.85 0.48
CA ARG A 336 -2.75 -30.10 1.23
C ARG A 336 -1.26 -30.40 1.31
N ARG A 337 -0.54 -30.26 0.20
CA ARG A 337 0.86 -30.67 0.11
C ARG A 337 1.83 -29.64 0.68
N GLU A 338 1.56 -28.36 0.55
CA GLU A 338 2.52 -27.28 0.88
C GLU A 338 2.05 -26.41 2.06
N LEU A 339 0.81 -25.90 2.02
CA LEU A 339 0.35 -24.93 2.99
C LEU A 339 0.07 -25.56 4.36
N ILE A 340 -0.62 -26.69 4.40
CA ILE A 340 -0.94 -27.35 5.67
C ILE A 340 0.34 -27.78 6.41
N PRO A 341 1.31 -28.48 5.80
CA PRO A 341 2.57 -28.81 6.46
C PRO A 341 3.39 -27.59 6.90
N LEU A 342 3.32 -26.48 6.14
CA LEU A 342 3.95 -25.23 6.54
C LEU A 342 3.28 -24.63 7.78
N ALA A 343 1.95 -24.48 7.75
CA ALA A 343 1.17 -23.90 8.85
C ALA A 343 1.24 -24.72 10.14
N SER A 344 1.53 -26.01 10.02
CA SER A 344 1.67 -26.96 11.16
C SER A 344 3.11 -27.06 11.70
N SER A 345 4.06 -26.25 11.17
CA SER A 345 5.47 -26.26 11.64
C SER A 345 5.85 -24.90 12.25
N PRO A 346 5.83 -24.80 13.59
CA PRO A 346 6.20 -23.55 14.29
C PRO A 346 7.62 -23.10 13.96
N GLU A 347 8.57 -24.01 13.77
CA GLU A 347 9.96 -23.71 13.45
C GLU A 347 10.07 -23.05 12.07
N ARG A 348 9.36 -23.59 11.08
CA ARG A 348 9.33 -23.00 9.72
C ARG A 348 8.66 -21.63 9.72
N LEU A 349 7.54 -21.48 10.42
CA LEU A 349 6.85 -20.20 10.56
C LEU A 349 7.75 -19.16 11.25
N SER A 350 8.45 -19.55 12.33
CA SER A 350 9.39 -18.66 13.03
C SER A 350 10.55 -18.21 12.14
N ALA A 351 11.16 -19.12 11.40
CA ALA A 351 12.22 -18.80 10.45
C ALA A 351 11.73 -17.85 9.34
N MET A 352 10.55 -18.14 8.76
CA MET A 352 9.94 -17.27 7.76
C MET A 352 9.56 -15.89 8.32
N ALA A 353 9.09 -15.81 9.57
CA ALA A 353 8.76 -14.57 10.24
C ALA A 353 9.99 -13.67 10.39
N ALA A 354 11.11 -14.23 10.85
CA ALA A 354 12.39 -13.53 10.98
C ALA A 354 12.90 -13.01 9.63
N ALA A 355 12.85 -13.85 8.58
CA ALA A 355 13.23 -13.47 7.23
C ALA A 355 12.30 -12.39 6.66
N SER A 356 10.98 -12.49 6.86
CA SER A 356 10.01 -11.46 6.45
C SER A 356 10.30 -10.12 7.14
N ALA A 357 10.51 -10.14 8.45
CA ALA A 357 10.80 -8.93 9.25
C ALA A 357 12.06 -8.18 8.79
N SER A 358 13.07 -8.88 8.25
CA SER A 358 14.30 -8.26 7.75
C SER A 358 14.07 -7.31 6.54
N HIS A 359 12.92 -7.43 5.88
CA HIS A 359 12.47 -6.55 4.79
C HIS A 359 11.52 -5.44 5.27
N GLY A 360 11.12 -5.48 6.54
CA GLY A 360 10.14 -4.56 7.12
C GLY A 360 10.72 -3.18 7.38
N VAL A 361 10.00 -2.14 6.92
CA VAL A 361 10.30 -0.74 7.27
C VAL A 361 9.05 -0.16 7.93
N ARG A 362 9.17 0.21 9.20
CA ARG A 362 8.03 0.68 10.01
C ARG A 362 7.90 2.20 10.09
N ASP A 363 8.94 2.93 9.73
CA ASP A 363 9.06 4.39 9.83
C ASP A 363 9.06 5.11 8.46
N ALA A 364 8.53 4.43 7.43
CA ALA A 364 8.52 4.93 6.05
C ALA A 364 7.77 6.25 5.89
N ASP A 365 6.69 6.45 6.62
CA ASP A 365 5.90 7.68 6.67
C ASP A 365 6.73 8.86 7.23
N GLN A 366 7.48 8.65 8.31
CA GLN A 366 8.35 9.66 8.91
C GLN A 366 9.56 9.96 8.00
N LYS A 367 10.15 8.95 7.37
CA LYS A 367 11.21 9.13 6.37
C LYS A 367 10.72 9.98 5.19
N MET A 368 9.51 9.71 4.69
CA MET A 368 8.90 10.52 3.63
C MET A 368 8.61 11.94 4.09
N ALA A 369 8.12 12.14 5.32
CA ALA A 369 7.90 13.46 5.87
C ALA A 369 9.21 14.26 5.97
N ARG A 370 10.31 13.64 6.42
CA ARG A 370 11.65 14.24 6.43
C ARG A 370 12.11 14.66 5.03
N LEU A 371 12.09 13.74 4.05
CA LEU A 371 12.48 14.03 2.66
C LEU A 371 11.65 15.16 2.05
N THR A 372 10.36 15.23 2.38
CA THR A 372 9.46 16.28 1.91
C THR A 372 9.87 17.65 2.46
N ARG A 373 10.20 17.74 3.75
CA ARG A 373 10.68 18.99 4.39
C ARG A 373 12.05 19.42 3.86
N GLU A 374 12.97 18.48 3.66
CA GLU A 374 14.29 18.76 3.08
C GLU A 374 14.14 19.33 1.66
N ALA A 375 13.29 18.73 0.82
CA ALA A 375 13.03 19.21 -0.53
C ALA A 375 12.44 20.62 -0.54
N ALA A 376 11.49 20.91 0.36
CA ALA A 376 10.90 22.24 0.49
C ALA A 376 11.96 23.29 0.90
N ALA A 377 12.80 22.98 1.89
CA ALA A 377 13.86 23.88 2.36
C ALA A 377 14.92 24.19 1.28
N GLU A 378 15.23 23.21 0.43
CA GLU A 378 16.14 23.42 -0.71
C GLU A 378 15.49 24.28 -1.81
N GLY A 379 14.17 24.10 -2.04
CA GLY A 379 13.40 24.93 -2.97
C GLY A 379 13.35 26.40 -2.58
N ALA A 380 13.18 26.68 -1.29
CA ALA A 380 13.14 28.04 -0.76
C ALA A 380 14.47 28.80 -0.86
N ARG A 381 15.60 28.08 -1.06
CA ARG A 381 16.96 28.68 -1.21
C ARG A 381 17.31 29.01 -2.65
N ARG A 382 16.52 28.59 -3.63
CA ARG A 382 16.73 28.84 -5.07
C ARG A 382 15.86 29.97 -5.58
#